data_c44cd69954541c68f6c34cfdf9368e4d
#
_entry.id   c44cd69954541c68f6c34cfdf9368e4d
#
_cell.length_a   1.000
_cell.length_b   1.000
_cell.length_c   1.000
_cell.angle_alpha   90.00
_cell.angle_beta   90.00
_cell.angle_gamma   90.00
#
_symmetry.space_group_name_H-M   'P 1'
#
loop_
_entity.id
_entity.type
_entity.pdbx_description
1 polymer ?
#
loop_
_entity_poly.entity_id
_entity_poly.type
_entity_poly.pdbx_seq_one_letter_code
_entity_poly.pdbx_strand_id
1 'polypeptide(L)'
;MKKFACLIIILGLVISSCAFAEEDYVGFLTRLKTSPEEFFMLMKSSWATKGWVILGGDHSTSKAKFYDSLMLMQMALNRGEIDEMILPDFVAEYLLRVDDSYEPSCISSSGIMNLCFGFMKDNRVLLNKWNAALISMRDDFTLAGFEQKYIKNFPEDSTYDYIYGINRSKRDKENAIKFEKFKDAPTINVAVTGDLPPVDFVGVDGMPAGYSTAVLAEIGRRLRVNINLVNVSAGARTAALVSGRADVVLWYEVNKSLEFQPDVPDEIILSEPYLKWDKFIHVRFSEEQ
;
A
#
# COMPACT_ATOMS: atom_id res chain seq x y z
N MET A 1 3.64 34.30 0.74
CA MET A 1 4.11 34.03 -0.62
C MET A 1 4.99 32.77 -0.73
N LYS A 2 6.01 32.54 0.11
CA LYS A 2 6.84 31.32 0.06
C LYS A 2 6.06 30.01 0.33
N LYS A 3 5.05 30.02 1.18
CA LYS A 3 4.19 28.85 1.46
C LYS A 3 3.26 28.51 0.27
N PHE A 4 2.86 29.50 -0.51
CA PHE A 4 2.05 29.31 -1.72
C PHE A 4 2.85 28.70 -2.87
N ALA A 5 4.13 29.07 -3.02
CA ALA A 5 5.02 28.51 -4.03
C ALA A 5 5.32 27.03 -3.74
N CYS A 6 5.46 26.64 -2.46
CA CYS A 6 5.65 25.25 -2.06
C CYS A 6 4.41 24.39 -2.36
N LEU A 7 3.21 24.95 -2.14
CA LEU A 7 1.94 24.29 -2.44
C LEU A 7 1.79 24.01 -3.95
N ILE A 8 2.17 24.97 -4.79
CA ILE A 8 2.13 24.83 -6.26
C ILE A 8 3.16 23.79 -6.74
N ILE A 9 4.33 23.72 -6.10
CA ILE A 9 5.38 22.75 -6.46
C ILE A 9 4.99 21.33 -6.07
N ILE A 10 4.40 21.11 -4.89
CA ILE A 10 3.91 19.80 -4.45
C ILE A 10 2.74 19.35 -5.33
N LEU A 11 1.85 20.26 -5.66
CA LEU A 11 0.73 20.02 -6.58
C LEU A 11 1.22 19.76 -8.02
N GLY A 12 2.24 20.50 -8.48
CA GLY A 12 2.85 20.32 -9.78
C GLY A 12 3.59 18.99 -9.96
N LEU A 13 4.18 18.45 -8.87
CA LEU A 13 4.89 17.16 -8.90
C LEU A 13 3.92 15.96 -8.97
N VAL A 14 2.74 16.07 -8.38
CA VAL A 14 1.69 15.05 -8.51
C VAL A 14 1.08 15.03 -9.92
N ILE A 15 1.20 16.13 -10.69
CA ILE A 15 0.49 16.31 -11.95
C ILE A 15 1.43 16.38 -13.16
N SER A 16 2.73 16.65 -12.96
CA SER A 16 3.65 16.98 -14.08
C SER A 16 4.05 15.80 -14.97
N SER A 17 3.64 14.59 -14.66
CA SER A 17 3.95 13.41 -15.48
C SER A 17 2.73 12.77 -16.17
N CYS A 18 1.53 13.23 -15.87
CA CYS A 18 0.38 12.92 -16.72
C CYS A 18 0.31 13.93 -17.87
N ALA A 19 0.05 13.45 -19.08
CA ALA A 19 -0.23 14.29 -20.26
C ALA A 19 -1.59 15.02 -20.12
N PHE A 20 -1.95 15.44 -18.91
CA PHE A 20 -3.14 16.22 -18.62
C PHE A 20 -2.79 17.71 -18.77
N ALA A 21 -3.57 18.41 -19.58
CA ALA A 21 -3.55 19.85 -19.63
C ALA A 21 -3.98 20.43 -18.27
N GLU A 22 -3.60 21.65 -17.96
CA GLU A 22 -3.97 22.38 -16.74
C GLU A 22 -5.50 22.39 -16.47
N GLU A 23 -6.31 22.31 -17.53
CA GLU A 23 -7.77 22.13 -17.50
C GLU A 23 -8.21 20.80 -16.84
N ASP A 24 -7.48 19.72 -17.01
CA ASP A 24 -7.87 18.40 -16.47
C ASP A 24 -7.63 18.29 -14.97
N TYR A 25 -6.65 19.03 -14.44
CA TYR A 25 -6.42 19.09 -12.99
C TYR A 25 -7.53 19.86 -12.27
N VAL A 26 -7.90 21.01 -12.80
CA VAL A 26 -9.04 21.79 -12.29
C VAL A 26 -10.32 20.96 -12.41
N GLY A 27 -10.46 20.20 -13.49
CA GLY A 27 -11.55 19.23 -13.69
C GLY A 27 -11.55 18.11 -12.65
N PHE A 28 -10.38 17.56 -12.29
CA PHE A 28 -10.23 16.54 -11.24
C PHE A 28 -10.63 17.10 -9.86
N LEU A 29 -10.08 18.25 -9.47
CA LEU A 29 -10.44 18.89 -8.20
C LEU A 29 -11.92 19.34 -8.17
N THR A 30 -12.47 19.75 -9.31
CA THR A 30 -13.89 20.10 -9.44
C THR A 30 -14.77 18.87 -9.33
N ARG A 31 -14.34 17.72 -9.88
CA ARG A 31 -15.03 16.44 -9.69
C ARG A 31 -15.02 15.98 -8.23
N LEU A 32 -13.88 16.11 -7.56
CA LEU A 32 -13.79 15.88 -6.11
C LEU A 32 -14.54 16.97 -5.32
N LYS A 33 -14.92 18.10 -5.98
CA LYS A 33 -15.52 19.29 -5.38
C LYS A 33 -14.82 19.73 -4.08
N THR A 34 -13.56 19.46 -3.95
CA THR A 34 -12.72 19.74 -2.78
C THR A 34 -11.71 20.80 -3.19
N SER A 35 -11.51 21.82 -2.38
CA SER A 35 -10.44 22.78 -2.66
C SER A 35 -9.07 22.11 -2.54
N PRO A 36 -8.03 22.60 -3.25
CA PRO A 36 -6.67 22.09 -3.11
C PRO A 36 -6.18 22.08 -1.67
N GLU A 37 -6.60 23.07 -0.86
CA GLU A 37 -6.24 23.17 0.55
C GLU A 37 -6.97 22.14 1.41
N GLU A 38 -8.26 21.93 1.18
CA GLU A 38 -9.04 20.87 1.85
C GLU A 38 -8.54 19.49 1.49
N PHE A 39 -8.22 19.24 0.22
CA PHE A 39 -7.62 17.98 -0.24
C PHE A 39 -6.27 17.73 0.48
N PHE A 40 -5.40 18.75 0.51
CA PHE A 40 -4.11 18.64 1.19
C PHE A 40 -4.27 18.41 2.70
N MET A 41 -5.21 19.09 3.35
CA MET A 41 -5.49 18.92 4.78
C MET A 41 -6.08 17.55 5.08
N LEU A 42 -6.95 17.02 4.23
CA LEU A 42 -7.50 15.67 4.33
C LEU A 42 -6.39 14.61 4.16
N MET A 43 -5.54 14.77 3.15
CA MET A 43 -4.38 13.91 2.93
C MET A 43 -3.46 13.93 4.14
N LYS A 44 -3.09 15.12 4.62
CA LYS A 44 -2.21 15.28 5.79
C LYS A 44 -2.79 14.65 7.06
N SER A 45 -4.07 14.87 7.35
CA SER A 45 -4.70 14.30 8.54
C SER A 45 -4.83 12.79 8.47
N SER A 46 -5.12 12.26 7.29
CA SER A 46 -5.26 10.84 7.07
C SER A 46 -3.90 10.12 7.10
N TRP A 47 -2.87 10.69 6.50
CA TRP A 47 -1.52 10.14 6.55
C TRP A 47 -0.93 10.13 7.95
N ALA A 48 -1.21 11.16 8.74
CA ALA A 48 -0.73 11.24 10.12
C ALA A 48 -1.36 10.21 11.06
N THR A 49 -2.57 9.73 10.75
CA THR A 49 -3.31 8.83 11.65
C THR A 49 -3.43 7.40 11.17
N LYS A 50 -3.40 7.15 9.87
CA LYS A 50 -3.77 5.87 9.30
C LYS A 50 -2.69 5.17 8.48
N GLY A 51 -1.60 5.86 8.12
CA GLY A 51 -0.43 5.31 7.42
C GLY A 51 -0.70 4.80 6.00
N TRP A 52 -1.94 4.74 5.56
CA TRP A 52 -2.33 4.41 4.20
C TRP A 52 -3.60 5.14 3.81
N VAL A 53 -3.54 5.85 2.70
CA VAL A 53 -4.67 6.60 2.19
C VAL A 53 -5.11 5.96 0.90
N ILE A 54 -6.24 5.27 0.94
CA ILE A 54 -6.98 4.88 -0.23
C ILE A 54 -8.11 5.90 -0.39
N LEU A 55 -8.10 6.64 -1.49
CA LEU A 55 -9.00 7.73 -1.76
C LEU A 55 -10.20 7.22 -2.52
N GLY A 56 -11.39 7.31 -1.93
CA GLY A 56 -12.65 7.15 -2.63
C GLY A 56 -13.21 8.50 -3.03
N GLY A 57 -13.53 8.70 -4.29
CA GLY A 57 -14.22 9.88 -4.77
C GLY A 57 -15.73 9.77 -4.56
N ASP A 58 -16.39 10.84 -4.12
CA ASP A 58 -17.84 10.95 -4.07
C ASP A 58 -18.25 12.24 -4.78
N HIS A 59 -18.75 12.09 -5.98
CA HIS A 59 -19.20 13.21 -6.81
C HIS A 59 -20.45 13.90 -6.27
N SER A 60 -21.23 13.24 -5.41
CA SER A 60 -22.47 13.79 -4.87
C SER A 60 -22.26 14.69 -3.66
N THR A 61 -21.32 14.36 -2.80
CA THR A 61 -21.11 15.05 -1.50
C THR A 61 -19.94 16.01 -1.46
N SER A 62 -19.17 16.11 -2.53
CA SER A 62 -18.03 17.05 -2.65
C SER A 62 -16.85 16.77 -1.74
N LYS A 63 -16.72 15.58 -1.17
CA LYS A 63 -15.65 15.27 -0.21
C LYS A 63 -14.94 13.97 -0.57
N ALA A 64 -13.61 14.01 -0.55
CA ALA A 64 -12.81 12.80 -0.55
C ALA A 64 -13.07 12.02 0.75
N LYS A 65 -13.29 10.71 0.62
CA LYS A 65 -13.46 9.81 1.76
C LYS A 65 -12.25 8.89 1.86
N PHE A 66 -11.87 8.57 3.08
CA PHE A 66 -10.76 7.67 3.37
C PHE A 66 -11.29 6.40 4.01
N TYR A 67 -10.75 5.27 3.58
CA TYR A 67 -11.17 3.96 4.04
C TYR A 67 -10.00 3.20 4.66
N ASP A 68 -10.27 2.43 5.70
CA ASP A 68 -9.25 1.67 6.42
C ASP A 68 -8.87 0.36 5.69
N SER A 69 -9.62 -0.04 4.66
CA SER A 69 -9.32 -1.22 3.85
C SER A 69 -9.87 -1.10 2.44
N LEU A 70 -9.28 -1.84 1.50
CA LEU A 70 -9.77 -1.96 0.13
C LEU A 70 -11.21 -2.49 0.10
N MET A 71 -11.50 -3.49 0.91
CA MET A 71 -12.85 -4.08 0.99
C MET A 71 -13.92 -3.05 1.40
N LEU A 72 -13.63 -2.20 2.40
CA LEU A 72 -14.58 -1.15 2.81
C LEU A 72 -14.81 -0.13 1.69
N MET A 73 -13.77 0.20 0.92
CA MET A 73 -13.88 1.09 -0.22
C MET A 73 -14.71 0.46 -1.35
N GLN A 74 -14.48 -0.81 -1.68
CA GLN A 74 -15.30 -1.56 -2.63
C GLN A 74 -16.78 -1.63 -2.19
N MET A 75 -17.03 -1.89 -0.90
CA MET A 75 -18.40 -1.86 -0.37
C MET A 75 -19.07 -0.50 -0.50
N ALA A 76 -18.32 0.59 -0.33
CA ALA A 76 -18.83 1.95 -0.48
C ALA A 76 -19.15 2.25 -1.97
N LEU A 77 -18.29 1.81 -2.89
CA LEU A 77 -18.54 1.90 -4.32
C LEU A 77 -19.80 1.10 -4.71
N ASN A 78 -19.91 -0.14 -4.24
CA ASN A 78 -21.08 -1.02 -4.48
C ASN A 78 -22.40 -0.44 -3.97
N ARG A 79 -22.36 0.41 -2.93
CA ARG A 79 -23.53 1.08 -2.37
C ARG A 79 -23.81 2.45 -3.01
N GLY A 80 -22.98 2.89 -3.95
CA GLY A 80 -23.06 4.23 -4.53
C GLY A 80 -22.74 5.34 -3.54
N GLU A 81 -21.99 5.04 -2.46
CA GLU A 81 -21.51 6.03 -1.51
C GLU A 81 -20.30 6.81 -2.05
N ILE A 82 -19.61 6.25 -3.02
CA ILE A 82 -18.53 6.83 -3.83
C ILE A 82 -18.73 6.42 -5.28
N ASP A 83 -18.19 7.19 -6.21
CA ASP A 83 -18.30 6.94 -7.65
C ASP A 83 -17.05 6.29 -8.23
N GLU A 84 -15.90 6.46 -7.58
CA GLU A 84 -14.63 5.85 -7.99
C GLU A 84 -13.69 5.63 -6.80
N MET A 85 -12.78 4.66 -6.96
CA MET A 85 -11.67 4.39 -6.06
C MET A 85 -10.37 4.90 -6.69
N ILE A 86 -9.50 5.53 -5.90
CA ILE A 86 -8.16 5.95 -6.34
C ILE A 86 -7.15 5.04 -5.66
N LEU A 87 -6.51 4.20 -6.44
CA LEU A 87 -5.65 3.12 -5.95
C LEU A 87 -4.24 3.24 -6.52
N PRO A 88 -3.19 2.82 -5.78
CA PRO A 88 -1.88 2.58 -6.36
C PRO A 88 -2.00 1.63 -7.56
N ASP A 89 -1.17 1.83 -8.57
CA ASP A 89 -1.22 1.08 -9.82
C ASP A 89 -1.26 -0.43 -9.61
N PHE A 90 -0.39 -0.96 -8.76
CA PHE A 90 -0.32 -2.40 -8.51
C PHE A 90 -1.58 -2.98 -7.81
N VAL A 91 -2.29 -2.18 -7.00
CA VAL A 91 -3.56 -2.59 -6.38
C VAL A 91 -4.69 -2.52 -7.40
N ALA A 92 -4.74 -1.43 -8.18
CA ALA A 92 -5.74 -1.26 -9.21
C ALA A 92 -5.61 -2.33 -10.32
N GLU A 93 -4.38 -2.57 -10.81
CA GLU A 93 -4.12 -3.59 -11.82
C GLU A 93 -4.52 -4.99 -11.34
N TYR A 94 -4.29 -5.28 -10.05
CA TYR A 94 -4.77 -6.50 -9.43
C TYR A 94 -6.31 -6.57 -9.50
N LEU A 95 -6.99 -5.55 -9.00
CA LEU A 95 -8.45 -5.51 -8.93
C LEU A 95 -9.09 -5.63 -10.33
N LEU A 96 -8.60 -4.87 -11.30
CA LEU A 96 -9.08 -4.89 -12.69
C LEU A 96 -8.85 -6.24 -13.40
N ARG A 97 -7.93 -7.04 -12.91
CA ARG A 97 -7.62 -8.36 -13.46
C ARG A 97 -8.47 -9.47 -12.86
N VAL A 98 -8.93 -9.30 -11.63
CA VAL A 98 -9.68 -10.32 -10.90
C VAL A 98 -11.19 -10.08 -10.89
N ASP A 99 -11.63 -8.90 -11.24
CA ASP A 99 -13.03 -8.52 -11.21
C ASP A 99 -13.36 -7.61 -12.40
N ASP A 100 -14.06 -8.17 -13.38
CA ASP A 100 -14.48 -7.51 -14.62
C ASP A 100 -15.65 -6.51 -14.43
N SER A 101 -16.21 -6.43 -13.21
CA SER A 101 -17.17 -5.39 -12.85
C SER A 101 -16.55 -4.00 -12.79
N TYR A 102 -15.21 -3.89 -12.77
CA TYR A 102 -14.50 -2.64 -12.67
C TYR A 102 -13.77 -2.27 -13.95
N GLU A 103 -13.65 -0.98 -14.19
CA GLU A 103 -12.86 -0.42 -15.29
C GLU A 103 -12.01 0.76 -14.81
N PRO A 104 -10.86 1.05 -15.47
CA PRO A 104 -10.08 2.23 -15.18
C PRO A 104 -10.75 3.46 -15.79
N SER A 105 -10.89 4.55 -15.01
CA SER A 105 -11.44 5.82 -15.50
C SER A 105 -10.33 6.81 -15.89
N CYS A 106 -9.27 6.91 -15.09
CA CYS A 106 -8.09 7.71 -15.44
C CYS A 106 -6.85 7.25 -14.66
N ILE A 107 -5.69 7.76 -15.07
CA ILE A 107 -4.41 7.52 -14.41
C ILE A 107 -3.83 8.87 -13.97
N SER A 108 -3.35 8.95 -12.74
CA SER A 108 -2.65 10.12 -12.21
C SER A 108 -1.28 9.73 -11.66
N SER A 109 -0.31 10.67 -11.65
CA SER A 109 1.01 10.42 -11.09
C SER A 109 1.06 10.84 -9.63
N SER A 110 1.71 10.01 -8.80
CA SER A 110 2.02 10.33 -7.40
C SER A 110 3.45 10.87 -7.19
N GLY A 111 4.25 10.97 -8.27
CA GLY A 111 5.70 10.97 -8.12
C GLY A 111 6.19 9.61 -7.59
N ILE A 112 7.51 9.45 -7.42
CA ILE A 112 8.06 8.17 -6.95
C ILE A 112 7.76 7.97 -5.48
N MET A 113 6.87 7.03 -5.19
CA MET A 113 6.56 6.56 -3.85
C MET A 113 7.43 5.35 -3.51
N ASN A 114 7.85 5.28 -2.26
CA ASN A 114 8.68 4.19 -1.75
C ASN A 114 7.96 3.55 -0.56
N LEU A 115 7.78 2.24 -0.60
CA LEU A 115 7.30 1.47 0.56
C LEU A 115 8.50 1.04 1.41
N CYS A 116 8.42 1.37 2.70
CA CYS A 116 9.44 1.10 3.70
C CYS A 116 8.84 0.39 4.91
N PHE A 117 9.66 -0.33 5.64
CA PHE A 117 9.32 -0.83 6.97
C PHE A 117 9.60 0.25 8.02
N GLY A 118 8.77 0.32 9.06
CA GLY A 118 8.95 1.22 10.19
C GLY A 118 9.51 0.51 11.43
N PHE A 119 10.37 1.21 12.15
CA PHE A 119 11.00 0.77 13.40
C PHE A 119 10.96 1.89 14.42
N MET A 120 10.99 1.55 15.70
CA MET A 120 11.25 2.55 16.73
C MET A 120 12.68 3.10 16.59
N LYS A 121 12.86 4.39 16.88
CA LYS A 121 14.12 5.13 16.71
C LYS A 121 15.29 4.55 17.51
N ASP A 122 15.02 3.90 18.59
CA ASP A 122 16.00 3.23 19.46
C ASP A 122 16.41 1.83 18.93
N ASN A 123 15.63 1.23 18.03
CA ASN A 123 15.88 -0.10 17.48
C ASN A 123 16.76 -0.09 16.20
N ARG A 124 17.81 0.74 16.19
CA ARG A 124 18.73 0.88 15.06
C ARG A 124 19.49 -0.40 14.71
N VAL A 125 19.71 -1.26 15.70
CA VAL A 125 20.42 -2.53 15.46
C VAL A 125 19.60 -3.45 14.56
N LEU A 126 18.29 -3.57 14.83
CA LEU A 126 17.40 -4.36 13.99
C LEU A 126 17.24 -3.72 12.61
N LEU A 127 17.04 -2.40 12.54
CA LEU A 127 16.96 -1.67 11.28
C LEU A 127 18.19 -1.92 10.39
N ASN A 128 19.41 -1.84 10.94
CA ASN A 128 20.63 -2.05 10.17
C ASN A 128 20.72 -3.46 9.60
N LYS A 129 20.33 -4.48 10.38
CA LYS A 129 20.26 -5.87 9.91
C LYS A 129 19.21 -6.02 8.82
N TRP A 130 18.05 -5.41 8.99
CA TRP A 130 16.96 -5.42 8.03
C TRP A 130 17.37 -4.78 6.70
N ASN A 131 18.00 -3.60 6.76
CA ASN A 131 18.54 -2.91 5.59
C ASN A 131 19.59 -3.74 4.86
N ALA A 132 20.49 -4.39 5.58
CA ALA A 132 21.49 -5.28 4.97
C ALA A 132 20.83 -6.44 4.22
N ALA A 133 19.75 -7.02 4.76
CA ALA A 133 18.98 -8.05 4.07
C ALA A 133 18.28 -7.48 2.81
N LEU A 134 17.64 -6.31 2.90
CA LEU A 134 16.98 -5.67 1.75
C LEU A 134 17.96 -5.30 0.64
N ILE A 135 19.13 -4.74 0.99
CA ILE A 135 20.19 -4.43 0.03
C ILE A 135 20.66 -5.72 -0.67
N SER A 136 20.93 -6.77 0.10
CA SER A 136 21.31 -8.07 -0.46
C SER A 136 20.23 -8.65 -1.40
N MET A 137 18.95 -8.51 -1.05
CA MET A 137 17.81 -8.93 -1.91
C MET A 137 17.68 -8.10 -3.19
N ARG A 138 18.08 -6.85 -3.14
CA ARG A 138 18.15 -5.97 -4.31
C ARG A 138 19.30 -6.38 -5.22
N ASP A 139 20.48 -6.58 -4.65
CA ASP A 139 21.72 -6.88 -5.38
C ASP A 139 21.66 -8.22 -6.11
N ASP A 140 21.01 -9.22 -5.53
CA ASP A 140 20.82 -10.54 -6.15
C ASP A 140 19.47 -10.69 -6.90
N PHE A 141 18.77 -9.59 -7.15
CA PHE A 141 17.50 -9.55 -7.88
C PHE A 141 16.32 -10.31 -7.23
N THR A 142 16.41 -10.69 -5.97
CA THR A 142 15.31 -11.36 -5.26
C THR A 142 14.06 -10.47 -5.19
N LEU A 143 14.22 -9.17 -4.88
CA LEU A 143 13.08 -8.23 -4.85
C LEU A 143 12.42 -8.12 -6.23
N ALA A 144 13.21 -8.00 -7.30
CA ALA A 144 12.69 -7.93 -8.67
C ALA A 144 11.96 -9.23 -9.06
N GLY A 145 12.49 -10.38 -8.66
CA GLY A 145 11.85 -11.67 -8.87
C GLY A 145 10.51 -11.79 -8.13
N PHE A 146 10.43 -11.28 -6.91
CA PHE A 146 9.17 -11.25 -6.15
C PHE A 146 8.17 -10.27 -6.75
N GLU A 147 8.62 -9.07 -7.18
CA GLU A 147 7.76 -8.12 -7.88
C GLU A 147 7.17 -8.74 -9.15
N GLN A 148 8.01 -9.39 -9.97
CA GLN A 148 7.56 -10.07 -11.16
C GLN A 148 6.54 -11.19 -10.85
N LYS A 149 6.79 -11.98 -9.79
CA LYS A 149 5.94 -13.12 -9.42
C LYS A 149 4.62 -12.69 -8.77
N TYR A 150 4.67 -11.77 -7.80
CA TYR A 150 3.52 -11.47 -6.94
C TYR A 150 2.73 -10.23 -7.35
N ILE A 151 3.31 -9.35 -8.17
CA ILE A 151 2.64 -8.14 -8.63
C ILE A 151 2.33 -8.25 -10.13
N LYS A 152 3.34 -8.49 -10.97
CA LYS A 152 3.17 -8.40 -12.43
C LYS A 152 2.60 -9.67 -13.07
N ASN A 153 3.06 -10.84 -12.64
CA ASN A 153 2.59 -12.15 -13.13
C ASN A 153 1.67 -12.82 -12.12
N PHE A 154 0.86 -12.05 -11.45
CA PHE A 154 -0.08 -12.56 -10.48
C PHE A 154 -0.99 -13.60 -11.15
N PRO A 155 -1.14 -14.83 -10.59
CA PRO A 155 -1.94 -15.88 -11.21
C PRO A 155 -3.42 -15.50 -11.19
N GLU A 156 -4.03 -15.34 -12.36
CA GLU A 156 -5.45 -14.99 -12.52
C GLU A 156 -6.38 -15.93 -11.75
N ASP A 157 -6.07 -17.20 -11.72
CA ASP A 157 -6.87 -18.26 -11.08
C ASP A 157 -6.90 -18.24 -9.54
N SER A 158 -5.96 -17.53 -8.88
CA SER A 158 -5.86 -17.55 -7.41
C SER A 158 -6.60 -16.42 -6.72
N THR A 159 -7.09 -15.46 -7.48
CA THR A 159 -7.60 -14.18 -6.99
C THR A 159 -9.11 -14.12 -6.91
N TYR A 160 -9.79 -14.75 -7.87
CA TYR A 160 -11.25 -14.76 -7.95
C TYR A 160 -11.86 -15.43 -6.70
N ASP A 161 -11.22 -16.49 -6.21
CA ASP A 161 -11.65 -17.22 -5.02
C ASP A 161 -11.56 -16.40 -3.73
N TYR A 162 -10.68 -15.39 -3.67
CA TYR A 162 -10.52 -14.53 -2.48
C TYR A 162 -11.70 -13.59 -2.25
N ILE A 163 -12.23 -12.99 -3.33
CA ILE A 163 -13.32 -12.01 -3.24
C ILE A 163 -14.67 -12.69 -3.00
N TYR A 164 -14.90 -13.85 -3.58
CA TYR A 164 -16.20 -14.53 -3.58
C TYR A 164 -16.27 -15.83 -2.77
N GLY A 165 -15.16 -16.34 -2.26
CA GLY A 165 -15.12 -17.52 -1.39
C GLY A 165 -15.54 -18.84 -2.04
N ILE A 166 -15.51 -18.95 -3.37
CA ILE A 166 -16.25 -19.98 -4.10
C ILE A 166 -15.44 -21.21 -4.51
N ASN A 167 -14.11 -21.21 -4.54
CA ASN A 167 -13.36 -22.44 -4.83
C ASN A 167 -11.95 -22.44 -4.24
N ARG A 168 -11.70 -23.28 -3.24
CA ARG A 168 -10.35 -23.56 -2.73
C ARG A 168 -9.60 -24.43 -3.73
N SER A 169 -8.84 -23.82 -4.64
CA SER A 169 -8.06 -24.57 -5.62
C SER A 169 -6.80 -25.18 -4.99
N LYS A 170 -6.34 -26.32 -5.56
CA LYS A 170 -5.08 -26.98 -5.17
C LYS A 170 -3.84 -26.07 -5.35
N ARG A 171 -3.92 -25.05 -6.19
CA ARG A 171 -2.82 -24.15 -6.55
C ARG A 171 -2.39 -23.23 -5.42
N ASP A 172 -3.30 -22.82 -4.53
CA ASP A 172 -2.98 -21.94 -3.42
C ASP A 172 -1.94 -22.54 -2.47
N LYS A 173 -2.00 -23.86 -2.26
CA LYS A 173 -1.03 -24.57 -1.40
C LYS A 173 0.39 -24.62 -1.98
N GLU A 174 0.52 -24.62 -3.30
CA GLU A 174 1.82 -24.64 -3.98
C GLU A 174 2.47 -23.27 -4.00
N ASN A 175 1.66 -22.21 -3.97
CA ASN A 175 2.12 -20.83 -3.93
C ASN A 175 2.17 -20.23 -2.50
N ALA A 176 1.78 -20.99 -1.48
CA ALA A 176 1.80 -20.54 -0.09
C ALA A 176 3.22 -20.11 0.33
N ILE A 177 3.32 -18.90 0.87
CA ILE A 177 4.57 -18.38 1.39
C ILE A 177 4.84 -19.04 2.74
N LYS A 178 6.03 -19.68 2.85
CA LYS A 178 6.43 -20.39 4.06
C LYS A 178 7.45 -19.57 4.84
N PHE A 179 7.16 -19.32 6.10
CA PHE A 179 8.13 -18.77 7.04
C PHE A 179 8.96 -19.91 7.64
N GLU A 180 10.26 -19.89 7.39
CA GLU A 180 11.19 -20.83 8.02
C GLU A 180 11.17 -20.64 9.53
N LYS A 181 11.32 -21.75 10.28
CA LYS A 181 11.44 -21.74 11.73
C LYS A 181 12.86 -22.15 12.14
N PHE A 182 13.51 -21.29 12.88
CA PHE A 182 14.84 -21.51 13.39
C PHE A 182 14.78 -21.77 14.90
N LYS A 183 15.28 -22.93 15.31
CA LYS A 183 15.36 -23.30 16.72
C LYS A 183 16.26 -22.30 17.46
N ASP A 184 15.82 -21.88 18.64
CA ASP A 184 16.56 -20.96 19.54
C ASP A 184 16.87 -19.57 18.91
N ALA A 185 16.25 -19.21 17.79
CA ALA A 185 16.37 -17.91 17.18
C ALA A 185 15.37 -16.89 17.75
N PRO A 186 15.72 -15.59 17.78
CA PRO A 186 14.77 -14.56 18.20
C PRO A 186 13.56 -14.52 17.27
N THR A 187 12.43 -14.15 17.85
CA THR A 187 11.19 -13.89 17.08
C THR A 187 11.01 -12.39 16.94
N ILE A 188 10.75 -11.93 15.71
CA ILE A 188 10.45 -10.56 15.37
C ILE A 188 8.96 -10.47 15.07
N ASN A 189 8.25 -9.64 15.81
CA ASN A 189 6.83 -9.38 15.59
C ASN A 189 6.67 -8.27 14.55
N VAL A 190 5.98 -8.57 13.45
CA VAL A 190 5.73 -7.61 12.36
C VAL A 190 4.25 -7.30 12.29
N ALA A 191 3.88 -6.03 12.50
CA ALA A 191 2.50 -5.58 12.32
C ALA A 191 2.16 -5.50 10.83
N VAL A 192 1.09 -6.17 10.43
CA VAL A 192 0.57 -6.29 9.07
C VAL A 192 -0.93 -6.05 9.05
N THR A 193 -1.49 -5.64 7.93
CA THR A 193 -2.94 -5.45 7.78
C THR A 193 -3.64 -6.69 7.24
N GLY A 194 -3.01 -7.37 6.30
CA GLY A 194 -3.54 -8.61 5.72
C GLY A 194 -4.77 -8.43 4.83
N ASP A 195 -4.99 -7.22 4.30
CA ASP A 195 -6.21 -6.84 3.56
C ASP A 195 -5.93 -6.09 2.26
N LEU A 196 -4.67 -6.06 1.79
CA LEU A 196 -4.27 -5.32 0.60
C LEU A 196 -3.59 -6.20 -0.44
N PRO A 197 -4.35 -6.95 -1.25
CA PRO A 197 -3.79 -7.67 -2.40
C PRO A 197 -3.28 -6.68 -3.48
N PRO A 198 -2.25 -7.03 -4.23
CA PRO A 198 -1.49 -8.29 -4.20
C PRO A 198 -0.28 -8.27 -3.25
N VAL A 199 -0.17 -7.30 -2.36
CA VAL A 199 1.07 -7.05 -1.59
C VAL A 199 1.04 -7.61 -0.17
N ASP A 200 -0.06 -7.45 0.57
CA ASP A 200 -0.24 -7.95 1.94
C ASP A 200 -1.69 -8.39 2.15
N PHE A 201 -1.97 -9.67 2.05
CA PHE A 201 -3.33 -10.20 2.20
C PHE A 201 -3.34 -11.62 2.77
N VAL A 202 -4.52 -12.07 3.16
CA VAL A 202 -4.75 -13.45 3.58
C VAL A 202 -5.35 -14.22 2.40
N GLY A 203 -4.69 -15.26 1.97
CA GLY A 203 -5.16 -16.12 0.87
C GLY A 203 -6.40 -16.93 1.25
N VAL A 204 -7.03 -17.56 0.27
CA VAL A 204 -8.23 -18.40 0.46
C VAL A 204 -8.00 -19.60 1.38
N ASP A 205 -6.76 -20.02 1.55
CA ASP A 205 -6.33 -21.06 2.48
C ASP A 205 -6.16 -20.55 3.92
N GLY A 206 -6.41 -19.26 4.17
CA GLY A 206 -6.22 -18.59 5.45
C GLY A 206 -4.75 -18.27 5.77
N MET A 207 -3.83 -18.44 4.82
CA MET A 207 -2.40 -18.19 5.00
C MET A 207 -2.02 -16.79 4.49
N PRO A 208 -1.01 -16.16 5.12
CA PRO A 208 -0.47 -14.90 4.62
C PRO A 208 0.06 -15.03 3.19
N ALA A 209 -0.25 -14.07 2.35
CA ALA A 209 0.10 -14.04 0.93
C ALA A 209 0.55 -12.65 0.46
N GLY A 210 1.09 -12.57 -0.73
CA GLY A 210 1.47 -11.32 -1.39
C GLY A 210 2.95 -11.00 -1.36
N TYR A 211 3.27 -9.93 -2.08
CA TYR A 211 4.65 -9.48 -2.27
C TYR A 211 5.37 -9.18 -0.96
N SER A 212 4.75 -8.38 -0.09
CA SER A 212 5.34 -7.98 1.19
C SER A 212 5.52 -9.17 2.14
N THR A 213 4.59 -10.12 2.11
CA THR A 213 4.70 -11.37 2.87
C THR A 213 5.91 -12.20 2.40
N ALA A 214 6.15 -12.28 1.08
CA ALA A 214 7.31 -12.96 0.52
C ALA A 214 8.63 -12.27 0.93
N VAL A 215 8.65 -10.93 0.90
CA VAL A 215 9.80 -10.14 1.37
C VAL A 215 10.09 -10.42 2.85
N LEU A 216 9.07 -10.45 3.70
CA LEU A 216 9.22 -10.76 5.12
C LEU A 216 9.74 -12.17 5.37
N ALA A 217 9.23 -13.17 4.65
CA ALA A 217 9.71 -14.55 4.76
C ALA A 217 11.20 -14.67 4.37
N GLU A 218 11.61 -14.00 3.31
CA GLU A 218 13.00 -14.00 2.85
C GLU A 218 13.92 -13.24 3.81
N ILE A 219 13.48 -12.12 4.38
CA ILE A 219 14.23 -11.41 5.44
C ILE A 219 14.45 -12.34 6.64
N GLY A 220 13.39 -13.03 7.09
CA GLY A 220 13.50 -14.01 8.18
C GLY A 220 14.55 -15.09 7.90
N ARG A 221 14.55 -15.62 6.67
CA ARG A 221 15.51 -16.62 6.19
C ARG A 221 16.96 -16.09 6.20
N ARG A 222 17.19 -14.89 5.64
CA ARG A 222 18.54 -14.28 5.56
C ARG A 222 19.10 -13.92 6.93
N LEU A 223 18.26 -13.38 7.79
CA LEU A 223 18.66 -12.99 9.14
C LEU A 223 18.66 -14.17 10.13
N ARG A 224 18.14 -15.34 9.72
CA ARG A 224 17.95 -16.52 10.58
C ARG A 224 17.15 -16.19 11.84
N VAL A 225 16.05 -15.44 11.67
CA VAL A 225 15.12 -15.07 12.74
C VAL A 225 13.72 -15.61 12.43
N ASN A 226 12.94 -15.85 13.47
CA ASN A 226 11.54 -16.20 13.32
C ASN A 226 10.73 -14.93 13.08
N ILE A 227 9.89 -14.91 12.06
CA ILE A 227 8.93 -13.84 11.82
C ILE A 227 7.56 -14.28 12.35
N ASN A 228 6.93 -13.43 13.14
CA ASN A 228 5.58 -13.58 13.63
C ASN A 228 4.74 -12.40 13.12
N LEU A 229 3.69 -12.67 12.35
CA LEU A 229 2.79 -11.65 11.83
C LEU A 229 1.73 -11.30 12.87
N VAL A 230 1.62 -10.02 13.20
CA VAL A 230 0.64 -9.47 14.14
C VAL A 230 -0.37 -8.66 13.33
N ASN A 231 -1.56 -9.21 13.14
CA ASN A 231 -2.62 -8.52 12.41
C ASN A 231 -3.11 -7.32 13.21
N VAL A 232 -3.19 -6.16 12.55
CA VAL A 232 -3.68 -4.89 13.07
C VAL A 232 -4.48 -4.14 12.00
N SER A 233 -5.38 -3.26 12.39
CA SER A 233 -6.00 -2.34 11.42
C SER A 233 -4.98 -1.31 10.94
N ALA A 234 -5.21 -0.73 9.76
CA ALA A 234 -4.33 0.28 9.18
C ALA A 234 -4.04 1.44 10.16
N GLY A 235 -5.06 1.96 10.85
CA GLY A 235 -4.91 3.02 11.86
C GLY A 235 -4.19 2.62 13.15
N ALA A 236 -4.07 1.32 13.44
CA ALA A 236 -3.43 0.82 14.67
C ALA A 236 -1.95 0.45 14.50
N ARG A 237 -1.38 0.52 13.29
CA ARG A 237 0.00 0.09 13.01
C ARG A 237 1.04 0.81 13.85
N THR A 238 1.04 2.13 13.84
CA THR A 238 1.96 2.94 14.65
C THR A 238 1.81 2.67 16.13
N ALA A 239 0.58 2.56 16.64
CA ALA A 239 0.31 2.24 18.04
C ALA A 239 0.85 0.85 18.43
N ALA A 240 0.78 -0.14 17.54
CA ALA A 240 1.34 -1.47 17.79
C ALA A 240 2.88 -1.42 17.94
N LEU A 241 3.55 -0.56 17.17
CA LEU A 241 5.00 -0.36 17.29
C LEU A 241 5.37 0.40 18.59
N VAL A 242 4.70 1.51 18.86
CA VAL A 242 4.95 2.35 20.06
C VAL A 242 4.68 1.58 21.36
N SER A 243 3.67 0.72 21.37
CA SER A 243 3.37 -0.11 22.56
C SER A 243 4.26 -1.34 22.73
N GLY A 244 5.16 -1.63 21.78
CA GLY A 244 6.00 -2.82 21.78
C GLY A 244 5.25 -4.11 21.45
N ARG A 245 4.00 -4.04 20.95
CA ARG A 245 3.27 -5.19 20.44
C ARG A 245 3.87 -5.73 19.14
N ALA A 246 4.51 -4.85 18.37
CA ALA A 246 5.28 -5.19 17.19
C ALA A 246 6.68 -4.57 17.27
N ASP A 247 7.67 -5.23 16.69
CA ASP A 247 9.05 -4.75 16.55
C ASP A 247 9.24 -3.97 15.24
N VAL A 248 8.42 -4.31 14.24
CA VAL A 248 8.46 -3.76 12.89
C VAL A 248 7.03 -3.52 12.42
N VAL A 249 6.82 -2.46 11.66
CA VAL A 249 5.56 -2.18 10.96
C VAL A 249 5.78 -2.29 9.47
N LEU A 250 4.91 -3.02 8.81
CA LEU A 250 4.77 -3.01 7.36
C LEU A 250 4.11 -1.69 6.92
N TRP A 251 4.54 -1.14 5.78
CA TRP A 251 3.87 -0.03 5.14
C TRP A 251 4.05 1.38 5.75
N TYR A 252 5.15 1.99 5.49
CA TYR A 252 5.23 3.43 5.42
C TYR A 252 5.52 3.86 3.99
N GLU A 253 4.73 4.77 3.48
CA GLU A 253 4.94 5.39 2.18
C GLU A 253 5.77 6.64 2.33
N VAL A 254 6.81 6.74 1.51
CA VAL A 254 7.74 7.88 1.52
C VAL A 254 7.92 8.40 0.12
N ASN A 255 7.65 9.67 -0.07
CA ASN A 255 8.03 10.40 -1.26
C ASN A 255 9.31 11.21 -0.99
N LYS A 256 10.44 10.78 -1.55
CA LYS A 256 11.75 11.43 -1.31
C LYS A 256 11.84 12.86 -1.82
N SER A 257 10.91 13.29 -2.68
CA SER A 257 10.85 14.69 -3.14
C SER A 257 10.18 15.63 -2.14
N LEU A 258 9.55 15.09 -1.09
CA LEU A 258 8.93 15.89 -0.03
C LEU A 258 9.92 16.08 1.14
N GLU A 259 10.09 17.32 1.57
CA GLU A 259 10.89 17.69 2.76
C GLU A 259 10.31 17.08 4.05
N PHE A 260 9.00 16.90 4.09
CA PHE A 260 8.23 16.38 5.21
C PHE A 260 7.46 15.13 4.79
N GLN A 261 7.59 14.06 5.59
CA GLN A 261 6.87 12.80 5.39
C GLN A 261 5.70 12.73 6.38
N PRO A 262 4.50 13.13 5.98
CA PRO A 262 3.37 13.33 6.92
C PRO A 262 2.90 12.03 7.59
N ASP A 263 3.21 10.88 7.00
CA ASP A 263 2.81 9.56 7.51
C ASP A 263 3.81 8.98 8.53
N VAL A 264 4.98 9.59 8.68
CA VAL A 264 6.04 9.05 9.54
C VAL A 264 6.17 9.88 10.81
N PRO A 265 5.71 9.37 11.97
CA PRO A 265 5.91 10.02 13.26
C PRO A 265 7.40 10.18 13.60
N ASP A 266 7.71 11.19 14.43
CA ASP A 266 9.08 11.52 14.81
C ASP A 266 9.82 10.39 15.55
N GLU A 267 9.09 9.48 16.19
CA GLU A 267 9.63 8.34 16.93
C GLU A 267 10.02 7.17 16.03
N ILE A 268 9.64 7.23 14.75
CA ILE A 268 9.83 6.15 13.76
C ILE A 268 11.03 6.46 12.89
N ILE A 269 11.78 5.40 12.58
CA ILE A 269 12.81 5.38 11.53
C ILE A 269 12.46 4.33 10.50
N LEU A 270 12.84 4.60 9.26
CA LEU A 270 12.43 3.77 8.12
C LEU A 270 13.58 2.94 7.57
N SER A 271 13.21 1.80 7.00
CA SER A 271 14.15 0.96 6.25
C SER A 271 14.51 1.55 4.89
N GLU A 272 15.45 0.90 4.20
CA GLU A 272 15.56 0.98 2.75
C GLU A 272 14.21 0.60 2.11
N PRO A 273 13.84 1.22 0.98
CA PRO A 273 12.60 0.88 0.29
C PRO A 273 12.68 -0.54 -0.30
N TYR A 274 11.58 -1.26 -0.18
CA TYR A 274 11.45 -2.61 -0.72
C TYR A 274 10.51 -2.70 -1.93
N LEU A 275 9.66 -1.70 -2.15
CA LEU A 275 8.83 -1.54 -3.35
C LEU A 275 8.78 -0.07 -3.74
N LYS A 276 8.65 0.21 -5.05
CA LYS A 276 8.49 1.56 -5.61
C LYS A 276 7.34 1.56 -6.59
N TRP A 277 6.60 2.66 -6.62
CA TRP A 277 5.52 2.90 -7.56
C TRP A 277 5.37 4.41 -7.82
N ASP A 278 4.68 4.82 -8.87
CA ASP A 278 4.60 6.21 -9.29
C ASP A 278 3.25 6.64 -9.86
N LYS A 279 2.23 5.75 -9.83
CA LYS A 279 0.93 6.03 -10.44
C LYS A 279 -0.21 5.64 -9.52
N PHE A 280 -1.27 6.44 -9.57
CA PHE A 280 -2.60 6.05 -9.14
C PHE A 280 -3.45 5.71 -10.35
N ILE A 281 -4.26 4.69 -10.25
CA ILE A 281 -5.32 4.38 -11.21
C ILE A 281 -6.65 4.61 -10.50
N HIS A 282 -7.52 5.38 -11.16
CA HIS A 282 -8.88 5.58 -10.74
C HIS A 282 -9.73 4.45 -11.28
N VAL A 283 -10.50 3.80 -10.43
CA VAL A 283 -11.29 2.61 -10.75
C VAL A 283 -12.75 2.87 -10.42
N ARG A 284 -13.63 2.59 -11.36
CA ARG A 284 -15.09 2.70 -11.23
C ARG A 284 -15.78 1.42 -11.68
N PHE A 285 -17.09 1.34 -11.51
CA PHE A 285 -17.88 0.30 -12.16
C PHE A 285 -17.85 0.44 -13.68
N SER A 286 -17.81 -0.69 -14.36
CA SER A 286 -17.97 -0.76 -15.81
C SER A 286 -19.37 -0.29 -16.22
N GLU A 287 -19.44 0.54 -17.25
CA GLU A 287 -20.70 1.06 -17.80
C GLU A 287 -21.46 0.00 -18.65
N GLU A 288 -20.86 -1.17 -18.89
CA GLU A 288 -21.42 -2.24 -19.74
C GLU A 288 -22.23 -3.29 -18.96
N GLN A 289 -22.83 -2.95 -17.84
CA GLN A 289 -23.75 -3.85 -17.13
C GLN A 289 -25.21 -3.46 -17.31
#